data_4be2e3f80cc221ebd8b6a68c2df598c6
#
_entry.id   4be2e3f80cc221ebd8b6a68c2df598c6
#
_cell.length_a   1.000
_cell.length_b   1.000
_cell.length_c   1.000
_cell.angle_alpha   90.00
_cell.angle_beta   90.00
_cell.angle_gamma   90.00
#
_symmetry.space_group_name_H-M   'P 1'
#
loop_
_entity.id
_entity.type
_entity.pdbx_description
1 polymer ?
#
loop_
_entity_poly.entity_id
_entity_poly.type
_entity_poly.pdbx_seq_one_letter_code
_entity_poly.pdbx_strand_id
1 'polypeptide(L)'
;MVGFFLSLSLKMSKFARLNIIKQNYIMLTILFYLFTLLQLSFWFVVSIIVLIVTYPFDKSRYWVHKCSCGICYMLHDIFPFGHRTIEGVENIDKNKPYVMVINHNSACDIFSAYKIPLNFRWVSKREVFWVPFMGPMLSIHGDIPIERGNPKQAMAKVLRLGKLWLSRGVTVAIFPEGTRSKDGEIHNFKLGAFNLAKEAGVEILPVVMTGTSSCVKKNKMVNWGNRVAIRVLKPVPVEEVQALGTKVLTMQVQERMENALAEMREQAKNEKK
;
A
#
# COMPACT_ATOMS: atom_id res chain seq x y z
N MET A 1 56.56 16.18 -5.57
CA MET A 1 56.34 15.00 -4.73
C MET A 1 55.31 15.22 -3.59
N VAL A 2 55.42 16.31 -2.81
CA VAL A 2 54.47 16.62 -1.71
C VAL A 2 53.02 16.75 -2.15
N GLY A 3 52.75 17.37 -3.29
CA GLY A 3 51.38 17.53 -3.83
C GLY A 3 50.74 16.20 -4.29
N PHE A 4 51.54 15.23 -4.72
CA PHE A 4 51.02 13.89 -5.10
C PHE A 4 50.62 13.09 -3.86
N PHE A 5 51.42 13.15 -2.77
CA PHE A 5 51.10 12.48 -1.52
C PHE A 5 49.90 13.10 -0.81
N LEU A 6 49.73 14.44 -0.84
CA LEU A 6 48.53 15.10 -0.30
C LEU A 6 47.28 14.71 -1.10
N SER A 7 47.34 14.68 -2.43
CA SER A 7 46.27 14.24 -3.29
C SER A 7 45.88 12.76 -3.04
N LEU A 8 46.88 11.89 -2.83
CA LEU A 8 46.64 10.47 -2.55
C LEU A 8 46.04 10.28 -1.13
N SER A 9 46.50 11.02 -0.13
CA SER A 9 45.96 11.03 1.24
C SER A 9 44.51 11.54 1.27
N LEU A 10 44.20 12.61 0.54
CA LEU A 10 42.84 13.13 0.40
C LEU A 10 41.90 12.15 -0.33
N LYS A 11 42.37 11.46 -1.39
CA LYS A 11 41.64 10.42 -2.09
C LYS A 11 41.40 9.20 -1.18
N MET A 12 42.38 8.75 -0.45
CA MET A 12 42.26 7.65 0.51
C MET A 12 41.30 7.98 1.65
N SER A 13 41.35 9.21 2.21
CA SER A 13 40.41 9.65 3.24
C SER A 13 38.96 9.71 2.72
N LYS A 14 38.75 10.15 1.46
CA LYS A 14 37.46 10.18 0.81
C LYS A 14 36.94 8.75 0.51
N PHE A 15 37.79 7.85 0.08
CA PHE A 15 37.48 6.45 -0.14
C PHE A 15 37.15 5.72 1.16
N ALA A 16 37.91 5.95 2.24
CA ALA A 16 37.63 5.39 3.55
C ALA A 16 36.28 5.88 4.09
N ARG A 17 35.98 7.18 3.97
CA ARG A 17 34.67 7.75 4.38
C ARG A 17 33.52 7.13 3.59
N LEU A 18 33.66 6.95 2.27
CA LEU A 18 32.65 6.32 1.44
C LEU A 18 32.40 4.86 1.83
N ASN A 19 33.46 4.11 2.18
CA ASN A 19 33.33 2.74 2.66
C ASN A 19 32.62 2.66 4.02
N ILE A 20 32.96 3.54 4.96
CA ILE A 20 32.28 3.61 6.26
C ILE A 20 30.78 3.93 6.07
N ILE A 21 30.46 4.91 5.24
CA ILE A 21 29.06 5.26 4.93
C ILE A 21 28.33 4.05 4.33
N LYS A 22 28.96 3.35 3.38
CA LYS A 22 28.38 2.15 2.76
C LYS A 22 28.17 1.03 3.76
N GLN A 23 29.12 0.77 4.65
CA GLN A 23 29.00 -0.24 5.71
C GLN A 23 27.88 0.09 6.69
N ASN A 24 27.77 1.36 7.13
CA ASN A 24 26.68 1.80 8.00
C ASN A 24 25.31 1.65 7.33
N TYR A 25 25.21 1.93 6.03
CA TYR A 25 23.98 1.72 5.27
C TYR A 25 23.57 0.24 5.18
N ILE A 26 24.53 -0.65 4.99
CA ILE A 26 24.28 -2.11 4.96
C ILE A 26 23.83 -2.56 6.35
N MET A 27 24.54 -2.17 7.39
CA MET A 27 24.20 -2.51 8.77
C MET A 27 22.79 -2.05 9.15
N LEU A 28 22.44 -0.80 8.87
CA LEU A 28 21.10 -0.26 9.10
C LEU A 28 20.02 -1.03 8.32
N THR A 29 20.33 -1.43 7.10
CA THR A 29 19.40 -2.23 6.28
C THR A 29 19.18 -3.61 6.88
N ILE A 30 20.23 -4.27 7.36
CA ILE A 30 20.13 -5.57 8.05
C ILE A 30 19.33 -5.44 9.34
N LEU A 31 19.64 -4.44 10.17
CA LEU A 31 18.89 -4.17 11.41
C LEU A 31 17.42 -3.91 11.14
N PHE A 32 17.10 -3.19 10.06
CA PHE A 32 15.72 -2.96 9.64
C PHE A 32 15.00 -4.25 9.27
N TYR A 33 15.62 -5.15 8.50
CA TYR A 33 15.00 -6.44 8.16
C TYR A 33 14.83 -7.35 9.38
N LEU A 34 15.81 -7.38 10.29
CA LEU A 34 15.69 -8.11 11.55
C LEU A 34 14.55 -7.56 12.42
N PHE A 35 14.47 -6.24 12.56
CA PHE A 35 13.37 -5.59 13.26
C PHE A 35 12.02 -5.90 12.61
N THR A 36 11.95 -5.86 11.27
CA THR A 36 10.74 -6.22 10.52
C THR A 36 10.28 -7.64 10.83
N LEU A 37 11.21 -8.59 10.87
CA LEU A 37 10.89 -9.99 11.20
C LEU A 37 10.38 -10.12 12.64
N LEU A 38 11.06 -9.50 13.60
CA LEU A 38 10.67 -9.54 15.02
C LEU A 38 9.28 -8.94 15.25
N GLN A 39 9.01 -7.76 14.68
CA GLN A 39 7.71 -7.12 14.84
C GLN A 39 6.59 -7.90 14.13
N LEU A 40 6.83 -8.48 12.95
CA LEU A 40 5.84 -9.34 12.29
C LEU A 40 5.48 -10.54 13.16
N SER A 41 6.46 -11.18 13.79
CA SER A 41 6.23 -12.29 14.72
C SER A 41 5.42 -11.85 15.94
N PHE A 42 5.80 -10.72 16.56
CA PHE A 42 5.10 -10.15 17.70
C PHE A 42 3.63 -9.81 17.36
N TRP A 43 3.41 -9.05 16.30
CA TRP A 43 2.06 -8.64 15.89
C TRP A 43 1.21 -9.81 15.40
N PHE A 44 1.82 -10.87 14.88
CA PHE A 44 1.11 -12.10 14.55
C PHE A 44 0.48 -12.72 15.80
N VAL A 45 1.26 -12.88 16.88
CA VAL A 45 0.75 -13.40 18.15
C VAL A 45 -0.34 -12.48 18.73
N VAL A 46 -0.10 -11.18 18.76
CA VAL A 46 -1.08 -10.18 19.22
C VAL A 46 -2.36 -10.27 18.41
N SER A 47 -2.27 -10.39 17.07
CA SER A 47 -3.46 -10.49 16.20
C SER A 47 -4.28 -11.75 16.46
N ILE A 48 -3.65 -12.88 16.80
CA ILE A 48 -4.36 -14.10 17.18
C ILE A 48 -5.13 -13.88 18.50
N ILE A 49 -4.47 -13.33 19.51
CA ILE A 49 -5.09 -13.05 20.81
C ILE A 49 -6.27 -12.08 20.62
N VAL A 50 -6.05 -10.99 19.89
CA VAL A 50 -7.08 -9.99 19.59
C VAL A 50 -8.24 -10.62 18.84
N LEU A 51 -7.99 -11.46 17.84
CA LEU A 51 -9.05 -12.16 17.11
C LEU A 51 -9.88 -13.03 18.05
N ILE A 52 -9.24 -13.87 18.89
CA ILE A 52 -9.94 -14.76 19.82
C ILE A 52 -10.82 -13.96 20.78
N VAL A 53 -10.29 -12.90 21.39
CA VAL A 53 -10.99 -12.07 22.35
C VAL A 53 -12.15 -11.30 21.73
N THR A 54 -11.95 -10.78 20.51
CA THR A 54 -12.95 -9.90 19.86
C THR A 54 -13.93 -10.64 18.95
N TYR A 55 -13.68 -11.91 18.63
CA TYR A 55 -14.47 -12.71 17.68
C TYR A 55 -15.99 -12.68 17.94
N PRO A 56 -16.49 -12.74 19.21
CA PRO A 56 -17.92 -12.78 19.46
C PRO A 56 -18.66 -11.48 19.05
N PHE A 57 -18.00 -10.33 19.09
CA PHE A 57 -18.63 -9.02 18.89
C PHE A 57 -18.05 -8.19 17.73
N ASP A 58 -16.81 -8.46 17.28
CA ASP A 58 -16.17 -7.72 16.18
C ASP A 58 -16.22 -8.51 14.87
N LYS A 59 -17.41 -8.58 14.25
CA LYS A 59 -17.57 -9.22 12.91
C LYS A 59 -16.84 -8.46 11.80
N SER A 60 -16.52 -7.20 12.03
CA SER A 60 -15.76 -6.36 11.09
C SER A 60 -14.25 -6.58 11.19
N ARG A 61 -13.77 -7.31 12.19
CA ARG A 61 -12.34 -7.48 12.53
C ARG A 61 -11.59 -6.13 12.61
N TYR A 62 -12.24 -5.14 13.17
CA TYR A 62 -11.68 -3.79 13.31
C TYR A 62 -10.41 -3.80 14.16
N TRP A 63 -10.42 -4.53 15.29
CA TRP A 63 -9.28 -4.59 16.19
C TRP A 63 -8.09 -5.34 15.58
N VAL A 64 -8.33 -6.39 14.78
CA VAL A 64 -7.28 -7.06 14.00
C VAL A 64 -6.70 -6.12 12.95
N HIS A 65 -7.55 -5.30 12.30
CA HIS A 65 -7.08 -4.27 11.38
C HIS A 65 -6.18 -3.24 12.08
N LYS A 66 -6.50 -2.85 13.32
CA LYS A 66 -5.65 -1.96 14.12
C LYS A 66 -4.27 -2.56 14.41
N CYS A 67 -4.17 -3.87 14.60
CA CYS A 67 -2.86 -4.55 14.70
C CYS A 67 -2.05 -4.36 13.40
N SER A 68 -2.68 -4.53 12.24
CA SER A 68 -2.02 -4.27 10.95
C SER A 68 -1.60 -2.81 10.78
N CYS A 69 -2.43 -1.86 11.23
CA CYS A 69 -2.05 -0.43 11.29
C CYS A 69 -0.82 -0.22 12.18
N GLY A 70 -0.76 -0.89 13.33
CA GLY A 70 0.40 -0.83 14.25
C GLY A 70 1.70 -1.29 13.61
N ILE A 71 1.66 -2.42 12.88
CA ILE A 71 2.80 -2.91 12.09
C ILE A 71 3.29 -1.84 11.12
N CYS A 72 2.36 -1.28 10.35
CA CYS A 72 2.70 -0.31 9.32
C CYS A 72 3.20 1.01 9.91
N TYR A 73 2.64 1.44 11.06
CA TYR A 73 3.15 2.56 11.83
C TYR A 73 4.60 2.32 12.26
N MET A 74 4.90 1.19 12.89
CA MET A 74 6.26 0.87 13.33
C MET A 74 7.26 0.79 12.17
N LEU A 75 6.85 0.23 11.02
CA LEU A 75 7.71 0.13 9.84
C LEU A 75 8.00 1.48 9.19
N HIS A 76 7.06 2.42 9.21
CA HIS A 76 7.17 3.65 8.45
C HIS A 76 7.49 4.88 9.29
N ASP A 77 7.01 4.95 10.53
CA ASP A 77 7.12 6.17 11.33
C ASP A 77 8.22 6.08 12.38
N ILE A 78 8.57 4.87 12.85
CA ILE A 78 9.71 4.65 13.77
C ILE A 78 11.01 4.47 12.99
N PHE A 79 10.97 3.67 11.89
CA PHE A 79 12.08 3.59 10.95
C PHE A 79 11.69 4.41 9.72
N PRO A 80 12.28 5.58 9.49
CA PRO A 80 11.87 6.48 8.44
C PRO A 80 12.19 5.89 7.06
N PHE A 81 11.22 5.17 6.49
CA PHE A 81 11.16 4.97 5.04
C PHE A 81 10.92 6.29 4.28
N GLY A 82 11.08 7.40 4.97
CA GLY A 82 10.76 8.71 4.47
C GLY A 82 9.43 9.24 5.02
N HIS A 83 9.26 10.53 4.90
CA HIS A 83 8.05 11.20 5.31
C HIS A 83 6.89 10.75 4.41
N ARG A 84 5.80 10.29 5.04
CA ARG A 84 4.55 10.00 4.35
C ARG A 84 3.60 11.17 4.57
N THR A 85 3.19 11.80 3.48
CA THR A 85 2.09 12.78 3.48
C THR A 85 0.81 12.13 3.02
N ILE A 86 -0.32 12.56 3.56
CA ILE A 86 -1.64 12.16 3.10
C ILE A 86 -2.50 13.41 2.96
N GLU A 87 -3.16 13.55 1.83
CA GLU A 87 -4.07 14.64 1.48
C GLU A 87 -5.44 14.07 1.13
N GLY A 88 -6.49 14.87 1.24
CA GLY A 88 -7.85 14.49 0.85
C GLY A 88 -8.54 13.56 1.85
N VAL A 89 -8.06 13.45 3.10
CA VAL A 89 -8.67 12.62 4.14
C VAL A 89 -10.09 13.10 4.46
N GLU A 90 -10.36 14.37 4.28
CA GLU A 90 -11.69 14.99 4.41
C GLU A 90 -12.73 14.47 3.41
N ASN A 91 -12.29 13.86 2.32
CA ASN A 91 -13.16 13.19 1.36
C ASN A 91 -13.73 11.85 1.86
N ILE A 92 -13.23 11.34 3.01
CA ILE A 92 -13.62 10.05 3.55
C ILE A 92 -14.74 10.23 4.59
N ASP A 93 -15.91 9.64 4.32
CA ASP A 93 -16.89 9.37 5.36
C ASP A 93 -16.56 8.01 6.02
N LYS A 94 -16.13 8.04 7.28
CA LYS A 94 -15.73 6.85 8.03
C LYS A 94 -16.87 5.92 8.40
N ASN A 95 -18.12 6.36 8.19
CA ASN A 95 -19.32 5.62 8.58
C ASN A 95 -19.81 4.67 7.47
N LYS A 96 -19.23 4.76 6.28
CA LYS A 96 -19.62 3.92 5.15
C LYS A 96 -18.43 3.19 4.51
N PRO A 97 -18.66 2.00 3.93
CA PRO A 97 -17.63 1.28 3.22
C PRO A 97 -17.49 1.76 1.78
N TYR A 98 -16.33 1.50 1.20
CA TYR A 98 -15.99 1.82 -0.19
C TYR A 98 -15.41 0.61 -0.92
N VAL A 99 -15.47 0.62 -2.22
CA VAL A 99 -14.47 -0.07 -3.02
C VAL A 99 -13.33 0.92 -3.28
N MET A 100 -12.22 0.76 -2.55
CA MET A 100 -11.06 1.62 -2.64
C MET A 100 -10.13 1.12 -3.75
N VAL A 101 -9.88 1.94 -4.76
CA VAL A 101 -8.97 1.65 -5.86
C VAL A 101 -7.69 2.45 -5.74
N ILE A 102 -6.54 1.78 -5.83
CA ILE A 102 -5.23 2.36 -5.59
C ILE A 102 -4.30 1.96 -6.74
N ASN A 103 -3.47 2.87 -7.25
CA ASN A 103 -2.43 2.53 -8.22
C ASN A 103 -1.30 1.71 -7.55
N HIS A 104 -0.63 0.84 -8.30
CA HIS A 104 0.32 -0.12 -7.74
C HIS A 104 1.72 0.00 -8.34
N ASN A 105 2.65 0.54 -7.58
CA ASN A 105 4.05 0.74 -7.99
C ASN A 105 5.03 -0.18 -7.24
N SER A 106 4.72 -0.53 -5.98
CA SER A 106 5.66 -1.20 -5.10
C SER A 106 4.95 -2.05 -4.03
N ALA A 107 5.66 -2.96 -3.40
CA ALA A 107 5.16 -3.60 -2.18
C ALA A 107 4.94 -2.58 -1.04
N CYS A 108 5.65 -1.45 -1.07
CA CYS A 108 5.50 -0.39 -0.08
C CYS A 108 4.13 0.33 -0.15
N ASP A 109 3.41 0.24 -1.28
CA ASP A 109 2.03 0.76 -1.39
C ASP A 109 1.12 0.15 -0.33
N ILE A 110 1.25 -1.17 -0.11
CA ILE A 110 0.44 -1.91 0.85
C ILE A 110 0.61 -1.33 2.25
N PHE A 111 1.88 -1.15 2.69
CA PHE A 111 2.16 -0.60 4.01
C PHE A 111 1.77 0.88 4.12
N SER A 112 1.94 1.65 3.05
CA SER A 112 1.58 3.07 3.02
C SER A 112 0.08 3.30 3.09
N ALA A 113 -0.73 2.43 2.50
CA ALA A 113 -2.19 2.51 2.51
C ALA A 113 -2.81 2.43 3.91
N TYR A 114 -2.13 1.79 4.88
CA TYR A 114 -2.62 1.74 6.26
C TYR A 114 -2.60 3.11 6.98
N LYS A 115 -2.08 4.17 6.35
CA LYS A 115 -2.27 5.54 6.80
C LYS A 115 -3.67 6.09 6.50
N ILE A 116 -4.40 5.47 5.58
CA ILE A 116 -5.77 5.82 5.25
C ILE A 116 -6.67 5.40 6.43
N PRO A 117 -7.47 6.30 7.02
CA PRO A 117 -8.22 6.04 8.25
C PRO A 117 -9.53 5.26 8.00
N LEU A 118 -9.43 4.12 7.32
CA LEU A 118 -10.53 3.20 7.03
C LEU A 118 -10.21 1.80 7.55
N ASN A 119 -11.25 1.03 7.90
CA ASN A 119 -11.13 -0.40 8.10
C ASN A 119 -11.32 -1.08 6.75
N PHE A 120 -10.30 -1.75 6.22
CA PHE A 120 -10.34 -2.33 4.88
C PHE A 120 -9.74 -3.73 4.79
N ARG A 121 -10.06 -4.44 3.69
CA ARG A 121 -9.50 -5.75 3.34
C ARG A 121 -8.89 -5.70 1.96
N TRP A 122 -7.72 -6.26 1.81
CA TRP A 122 -7.04 -6.36 0.53
C TRP A 122 -7.60 -7.48 -0.34
N VAL A 123 -7.66 -7.23 -1.63
CA VAL A 123 -7.69 -8.29 -2.63
C VAL A 123 -6.25 -8.59 -3.05
N SER A 124 -5.74 -9.73 -2.65
CA SER A 124 -4.33 -10.08 -2.79
C SER A 124 -4.12 -11.41 -3.51
N LYS A 125 -2.96 -11.56 -4.15
CA LYS A 125 -2.55 -12.80 -4.81
C LYS A 125 -2.44 -13.95 -3.80
N ARG A 126 -2.98 -15.14 -4.12
CA ARG A 126 -3.02 -16.31 -3.22
C ARG A 126 -1.63 -16.69 -2.70
N GLU A 127 -0.60 -16.60 -3.52
CA GLU A 127 0.77 -16.97 -3.14
C GLU A 127 1.34 -16.12 -2.00
N VAL A 128 0.83 -14.90 -1.79
CA VAL A 128 1.23 -14.06 -0.64
C VAL A 128 0.77 -14.66 0.69
N PHE A 129 -0.31 -15.45 0.69
CA PHE A 129 -0.82 -16.15 1.87
C PHE A 129 0.05 -17.34 2.30
N TRP A 130 1.04 -17.73 1.50
CA TRP A 130 2.03 -18.76 1.85
C TRP A 130 3.30 -18.19 2.50
N VAL A 131 3.45 -16.87 2.52
CA VAL A 131 4.62 -16.23 3.15
C VAL A 131 4.55 -16.40 4.66
N PRO A 132 5.60 -16.94 5.32
CA PRO A 132 5.61 -17.11 6.77
C PRO A 132 5.26 -15.82 7.52
N PHE A 133 4.50 -15.93 8.60
CA PHE A 133 3.93 -14.87 9.43
C PHE A 133 2.96 -13.94 8.67
N MET A 134 3.35 -13.41 7.52
CA MET A 134 2.51 -12.49 6.75
C MET A 134 1.26 -13.17 6.20
N GLY A 135 1.37 -14.36 5.62
CA GLY A 135 0.23 -15.07 5.04
C GLY A 135 -0.86 -15.42 6.06
N PRO A 136 -0.52 -16.06 7.18
CA PRO A 136 -1.47 -16.25 8.28
C PRO A 136 -2.08 -14.94 8.80
N MET A 137 -1.32 -13.85 8.88
CA MET A 137 -1.86 -12.54 9.27
C MET A 137 -2.91 -12.04 8.28
N LEU A 138 -2.67 -12.14 6.96
CA LEU A 138 -3.66 -11.77 5.94
C LEU A 138 -4.95 -12.60 6.10
N SER A 139 -4.83 -13.89 6.43
CA SER A 139 -5.97 -14.77 6.68
C SER A 139 -6.74 -14.36 7.94
N ILE A 140 -6.04 -14.06 9.03
CA ILE A 140 -6.61 -13.56 10.30
C ILE A 140 -7.28 -12.18 10.07
N HIS A 141 -6.65 -11.31 9.31
CA HIS A 141 -7.18 -10.01 8.93
C HIS A 141 -8.46 -10.14 8.09
N GLY A 142 -8.56 -11.19 7.26
CA GLY A 142 -9.72 -11.47 6.41
C GLY A 142 -9.56 -10.95 5.00
N ASP A 143 -8.33 -10.81 4.54
CA ASP A 143 -8.03 -10.42 3.16
C ASP A 143 -8.50 -11.47 2.16
N ILE A 144 -8.75 -11.06 0.94
CA ILE A 144 -9.36 -11.87 -0.11
C ILE A 144 -8.29 -12.45 -1.03
N PRO A 145 -7.96 -13.76 -0.91
CA PRO A 145 -6.98 -14.39 -1.79
C PRO A 145 -7.59 -14.68 -3.18
N ILE A 146 -6.90 -14.28 -4.25
CA ILE A 146 -7.29 -14.55 -5.63
C ILE A 146 -6.20 -15.30 -6.39
N GLU A 147 -6.62 -16.17 -7.31
CA GLU A 147 -5.76 -16.84 -8.28
C GLU A 147 -5.81 -16.08 -9.62
N ARG A 148 -4.66 -15.57 -10.05
CA ARG A 148 -4.60 -14.77 -11.29
C ARG A 148 -4.72 -15.60 -12.56
N GLY A 149 -4.45 -16.89 -12.49
CA GLY A 149 -4.56 -17.83 -13.61
C GLY A 149 -6.01 -18.14 -14.03
N ASN A 150 -7.00 -17.84 -13.19
CA ASN A 150 -8.42 -18.05 -13.47
C ASN A 150 -9.25 -16.78 -13.19
N PRO A 151 -9.36 -15.87 -14.18
CA PRO A 151 -10.05 -14.59 -14.00
C PRO A 151 -11.52 -14.72 -13.58
N LYS A 152 -12.24 -15.71 -14.10
CA LYS A 152 -13.66 -15.97 -13.79
C LYS A 152 -13.83 -16.37 -12.32
N GLN A 153 -13.01 -17.30 -11.85
CA GLN A 153 -13.05 -17.76 -10.46
C GLN A 153 -12.57 -16.66 -9.48
N ALA A 154 -11.53 -15.90 -9.86
CA ALA A 154 -11.05 -14.75 -9.09
C ALA A 154 -12.15 -13.72 -8.92
N MET A 155 -12.86 -13.37 -10.00
CA MET A 155 -13.99 -12.43 -9.98
C MET A 155 -15.11 -12.93 -9.08
N ALA A 156 -15.58 -14.16 -9.25
CA ALA A 156 -16.64 -14.75 -8.41
C ALA A 156 -16.28 -14.69 -6.91
N LYS A 157 -15.01 -14.95 -6.57
CA LYS A 157 -14.52 -14.88 -5.20
C LYS A 157 -14.47 -13.44 -4.66
N VAL A 158 -13.99 -12.48 -5.48
CA VAL A 158 -13.97 -11.05 -5.12
C VAL A 158 -15.39 -10.56 -4.87
N LEU A 159 -16.34 -10.87 -5.74
CA LEU A 159 -17.74 -10.50 -5.58
C LEU A 159 -18.33 -11.10 -4.29
N ARG A 160 -18.16 -12.39 -4.07
CA ARG A 160 -18.74 -13.07 -2.90
C ARG A 160 -18.16 -12.53 -1.58
N LEU A 161 -16.83 -12.50 -1.44
CA LEU A 161 -16.17 -12.07 -0.19
C LEU A 161 -16.13 -10.55 -0.05
N GLY A 162 -16.00 -9.81 -1.16
CA GLY A 162 -16.05 -8.36 -1.16
C GLY A 162 -17.41 -7.84 -0.71
N LYS A 163 -18.51 -8.36 -1.26
CA LYS A 163 -19.86 -8.00 -0.83
C LYS A 163 -20.09 -8.32 0.65
N LEU A 164 -19.56 -9.44 1.14
CA LEU A 164 -19.64 -9.79 2.57
C LEU A 164 -18.92 -8.76 3.45
N TRP A 165 -17.74 -8.29 3.06
CA TRP A 165 -17.04 -7.27 3.84
C TRP A 165 -17.73 -5.91 3.76
N LEU A 166 -18.14 -5.51 2.56
CA LEU A 166 -18.88 -4.26 2.35
C LEU A 166 -20.19 -4.23 3.17
N SER A 167 -20.94 -5.33 3.23
CA SER A 167 -22.16 -5.42 4.06
C SER A 167 -21.90 -5.35 5.58
N ARG A 168 -20.65 -5.54 6.01
CA ARG A 168 -20.19 -5.37 7.40
C ARG A 168 -19.61 -3.98 7.68
N GLY A 169 -19.74 -3.04 6.75
CA GLY A 169 -19.17 -1.70 6.87
C GLY A 169 -17.65 -1.66 6.65
N VAL A 170 -17.07 -2.69 6.02
CA VAL A 170 -15.62 -2.79 5.79
C VAL A 170 -15.30 -2.51 4.33
N THR A 171 -14.41 -1.56 4.09
CA THR A 171 -13.91 -1.19 2.75
C THR A 171 -13.13 -2.35 2.10
N VAL A 172 -13.23 -2.50 0.80
CA VAL A 172 -12.43 -3.45 0.03
C VAL A 172 -11.41 -2.70 -0.82
N ALA A 173 -10.13 -2.94 -0.56
CA ALA A 173 -9.00 -2.29 -1.23
C ALA A 173 -8.48 -3.17 -2.38
N ILE A 174 -8.37 -2.58 -3.56
CA ILE A 174 -7.98 -3.29 -4.79
C ILE A 174 -6.97 -2.45 -5.56
N PHE A 175 -5.93 -3.11 -6.07
CA PHE A 175 -5.06 -2.58 -7.11
C PHE A 175 -5.66 -2.95 -8.48
N PRO A 176 -6.37 -2.03 -9.18
CA PRO A 176 -7.14 -2.40 -10.37
C PRO A 176 -6.27 -2.79 -11.56
N GLU A 177 -5.01 -2.38 -11.60
CA GLU A 177 -4.02 -2.79 -12.60
C GLU A 177 -3.73 -4.30 -12.53
N GLY A 178 -3.84 -4.90 -11.35
CA GLY A 178 -3.57 -6.32 -11.09
C GLY A 178 -2.09 -6.70 -11.10
N THR A 179 -1.18 -5.79 -11.44
CA THR A 179 0.28 -5.97 -11.40
C THR A 179 0.93 -4.66 -10.97
N ARG A 180 2.18 -4.71 -10.53
CA ARG A 180 2.95 -3.50 -10.23
C ARG A 180 3.41 -2.83 -11.52
N SER A 181 3.26 -1.51 -11.59
CA SER A 181 3.85 -0.67 -12.61
C SER A 181 5.39 -0.71 -12.51
N LYS A 182 6.08 -0.73 -13.65
CA LYS A 182 7.54 -0.73 -13.71
C LYS A 182 8.12 0.65 -14.03
N ASP A 183 7.33 1.49 -14.67
CA ASP A 183 7.66 2.85 -15.10
C ASP A 183 7.10 3.93 -14.17
N GLY A 184 6.24 3.50 -13.23
CA GLY A 184 5.56 4.37 -12.27
C GLY A 184 4.27 4.98 -12.81
N GLU A 185 3.91 4.75 -14.08
CA GLU A 185 2.65 5.20 -14.67
C GLU A 185 1.48 4.31 -14.24
N ILE A 186 0.26 4.84 -14.33
CA ILE A 186 -0.96 4.07 -14.14
C ILE A 186 -1.26 3.33 -15.45
N HIS A 187 -1.43 2.02 -15.35
CA HIS A 187 -1.78 1.17 -16.48
C HIS A 187 -3.26 0.80 -16.48
N ASN A 188 -3.71 0.17 -17.59
CA ASN A 188 -5.11 -0.17 -17.79
C ASN A 188 -5.75 -0.91 -16.61
N PHE A 189 -6.85 -0.38 -16.12
CA PHE A 189 -7.61 -0.94 -15.03
C PHE A 189 -8.46 -2.12 -15.47
N LYS A 190 -8.49 -3.17 -14.65
CA LYS A 190 -9.40 -4.31 -14.79
C LYS A 190 -10.76 -3.97 -14.19
N LEU A 191 -11.83 -4.47 -14.82
CA LEU A 191 -13.21 -4.17 -14.44
C LEU A 191 -13.64 -4.70 -13.07
N GLY A 192 -12.83 -5.54 -12.42
CA GLY A 192 -13.20 -6.27 -11.22
C GLY A 192 -13.62 -5.44 -10.03
N ALA A 193 -12.88 -4.38 -9.73
CA ALA A 193 -13.21 -3.45 -8.65
C ALA A 193 -14.54 -2.71 -8.94
N PHE A 194 -14.72 -2.28 -10.17
CA PHE A 194 -15.87 -1.51 -10.61
C PHE A 194 -17.16 -2.35 -10.65
N ASN A 195 -17.06 -3.62 -11.07
CA ASN A 195 -18.17 -4.57 -10.98
C ASN A 195 -18.55 -4.83 -9.51
N LEU A 196 -17.56 -4.98 -8.60
CA LEU A 196 -17.84 -5.14 -7.18
C LEU A 196 -18.60 -3.93 -6.61
N ALA A 197 -18.18 -2.71 -6.93
CA ALA A 197 -18.85 -1.49 -6.48
C ALA A 197 -20.30 -1.42 -6.97
N LYS A 198 -20.54 -1.70 -8.25
CA LYS A 198 -21.90 -1.75 -8.84
C LYS A 198 -22.77 -2.80 -8.16
N GLU A 199 -22.29 -4.03 -8.03
CA GLU A 199 -23.06 -5.12 -7.44
C GLU A 199 -23.31 -4.96 -5.94
N ALA A 200 -22.42 -4.27 -5.24
CA ALA A 200 -22.58 -3.98 -3.82
C ALA A 200 -23.35 -2.69 -3.54
N GLY A 201 -23.58 -1.82 -4.55
CA GLY A 201 -24.24 -0.53 -4.39
C GLY A 201 -23.45 0.43 -3.48
N VAL A 202 -22.12 0.48 -3.63
CA VAL A 202 -21.24 1.33 -2.82
C VAL A 202 -20.42 2.27 -3.68
N GLU A 203 -19.95 3.36 -3.06
CA GLU A 203 -19.06 4.32 -3.70
C GLU A 203 -17.69 3.73 -4.02
N ILE A 204 -17.04 4.28 -5.05
CA ILE A 204 -15.64 4.01 -5.35
C ILE A 204 -14.80 5.13 -4.76
N LEU A 205 -13.76 4.78 -3.99
CA LEU A 205 -12.79 5.71 -3.42
C LEU A 205 -11.46 5.60 -4.17
N PRO A 206 -11.15 6.51 -5.10
CA PRO A 206 -9.87 6.50 -5.78
C PRO A 206 -8.78 7.08 -4.87
N VAL A 207 -7.62 6.41 -4.82
CA VAL A 207 -6.46 6.83 -4.05
C VAL A 207 -5.22 6.74 -4.94
N VAL A 208 -4.43 7.80 -4.96
CA VAL A 208 -3.19 7.88 -5.74
C VAL A 208 -1.99 7.91 -4.79
N MET A 209 -0.99 7.08 -5.10
CA MET A 209 0.27 7.02 -4.35
C MET A 209 1.46 7.26 -5.27
N THR A 210 2.43 8.03 -4.77
CA THR A 210 3.72 8.26 -5.45
C THR A 210 4.88 8.13 -4.47
N GLY A 211 6.10 7.86 -5.01
CA GLY A 211 7.32 7.73 -4.21
C GLY A 211 7.57 6.33 -3.61
N THR A 212 6.60 5.43 -3.63
CA THR A 212 6.70 4.09 -3.04
C THR A 212 7.69 3.17 -3.75
N SER A 213 7.85 3.32 -5.08
CA SER A 213 8.84 2.57 -5.88
C SER A 213 10.28 2.82 -5.45
N SER A 214 10.53 3.97 -4.82
CA SER A 214 11.85 4.37 -4.34
C SER A 214 12.16 3.95 -2.90
N CYS A 215 11.23 3.33 -2.17
CA CYS A 215 11.43 2.91 -0.78
C CYS A 215 12.56 1.87 -0.63
N VAL A 216 12.65 0.94 -1.58
CA VAL A 216 13.70 -0.08 -1.63
C VAL A 216 14.40 0.00 -2.97
N LYS A 217 15.71 0.15 -2.96
CA LYS A 217 16.56 0.22 -4.15
C LYS A 217 16.62 -1.15 -4.86
N LYS A 218 17.05 -1.19 -6.12
CA LYS A 218 17.20 -2.43 -6.91
C LYS A 218 18.10 -3.48 -6.23
N ASN A 219 19.10 -3.05 -5.46
CA ASN A 219 20.00 -3.90 -4.68
C ASN A 219 19.39 -4.33 -3.31
N LYS A 220 18.09 -4.19 -3.11
CA LYS A 220 17.35 -4.49 -1.87
C LYS A 220 17.75 -3.65 -0.64
N MET A 221 18.54 -2.60 -0.82
CA MET A 221 18.83 -1.67 0.26
C MET A 221 17.69 -0.69 0.49
N VAL A 222 17.40 -0.40 1.75
CA VAL A 222 16.40 0.59 2.14
C VAL A 222 16.86 1.98 1.73
N ASN A 223 15.95 2.76 1.14
CA ASN A 223 16.22 4.15 0.78
C ASN A 223 15.76 5.07 1.92
N TRP A 224 16.66 5.33 2.85
CA TRP A 224 16.41 6.21 3.99
C TRP A 224 16.16 7.64 3.52
N GLY A 225 15.09 8.26 4.03
CA GLY A 225 14.69 9.62 3.61
C GLY A 225 13.85 9.68 2.34
N ASN A 226 13.34 8.54 1.84
CA ASN A 226 12.39 8.54 0.73
C ASN A 226 11.07 9.24 1.14
N ARG A 227 10.45 9.94 0.20
CA ARG A 227 9.15 10.61 0.41
C ARG A 227 8.05 9.84 -0.31
N VAL A 228 6.99 9.54 0.42
CA VAL A 228 5.77 8.91 -0.10
C VAL A 228 4.62 9.89 0.07
N ALA A 229 3.93 10.20 -1.00
CA ALA A 229 2.71 11.00 -0.96
C ALA A 229 1.49 10.14 -1.32
N ILE A 230 0.41 10.34 -0.58
CA ILE A 230 -0.88 9.68 -0.74
C ILE A 230 -1.92 10.77 -0.94
N ARG A 231 -2.74 10.66 -1.99
CA ARG A 231 -3.88 11.56 -2.22
C ARG A 231 -5.15 10.75 -2.35
N VAL A 232 -6.09 11.04 -1.47
CA VAL A 232 -7.45 10.50 -1.50
C VAL A 232 -8.31 11.45 -2.34
N LEU A 233 -8.83 10.97 -3.46
CA LEU A 233 -9.68 11.76 -4.33
C LEU A 233 -11.13 11.75 -3.82
N LYS A 234 -11.97 12.64 -4.34
CA LYS A 234 -13.40 12.62 -4.06
C LYS A 234 -13.99 11.28 -4.49
N PRO A 235 -14.78 10.61 -3.64
CA PRO A 235 -15.46 9.38 -4.01
C PRO A 235 -16.34 9.55 -5.25
N VAL A 236 -16.48 8.50 -6.03
CA VAL A 236 -17.49 8.41 -7.08
C VAL A 236 -18.79 7.97 -6.41
N PRO A 237 -19.84 8.81 -6.43
CA PRO A 237 -21.07 8.52 -5.72
C PRO A 237 -21.81 7.32 -6.33
N VAL A 238 -22.64 6.66 -5.51
CA VAL A 238 -23.36 5.44 -5.92
C VAL A 238 -24.21 5.67 -7.16
N GLU A 239 -24.83 6.84 -7.28
CA GLU A 239 -25.67 7.22 -8.43
C GLU A 239 -24.86 7.17 -9.73
N GLU A 240 -23.64 7.72 -9.73
CA GLU A 240 -22.73 7.70 -10.89
C GLU A 240 -22.21 6.27 -11.15
N VAL A 241 -21.87 5.51 -10.09
CA VAL A 241 -21.47 4.12 -10.19
C VAL A 241 -22.54 3.27 -10.86
N GLN A 242 -23.83 3.51 -10.56
CA GLN A 242 -24.94 2.75 -11.12
C GLN A 242 -25.33 3.20 -12.54
N ALA A 243 -25.29 4.51 -12.80
CA ALA A 243 -25.71 5.08 -14.09
C ALA A 243 -24.76 4.71 -15.23
N LEU A 244 -23.46 4.67 -14.98
CA LEU A 244 -22.47 4.42 -16.03
C LEU A 244 -22.28 2.93 -16.31
N GLY A 245 -22.01 2.58 -17.57
CA GLY A 245 -21.50 1.26 -17.91
C GLY A 245 -20.13 1.00 -17.27
N THR A 246 -19.86 -0.21 -16.79
CA THR A 246 -18.62 -0.53 -16.03
C THR A 246 -17.35 -0.10 -16.76
N LYS A 247 -17.30 -0.25 -18.10
CA LYS A 247 -16.13 0.14 -18.89
C LYS A 247 -15.90 1.66 -18.88
N VAL A 248 -16.98 2.44 -19.04
CA VAL A 248 -16.93 3.92 -19.03
C VAL A 248 -16.51 4.40 -17.64
N LEU A 249 -17.15 3.88 -16.59
CA LEU A 249 -16.79 4.16 -15.19
C LEU A 249 -15.30 3.89 -14.90
N THR A 250 -14.81 2.74 -15.39
CA THR A 250 -13.40 2.37 -15.21
C THR A 250 -12.46 3.38 -15.86
N MET A 251 -12.76 3.78 -17.11
CA MET A 251 -11.94 4.76 -17.85
C MET A 251 -11.93 6.13 -17.17
N GLN A 252 -13.09 6.62 -16.74
CA GLN A 252 -13.18 7.91 -16.05
C GLN A 252 -12.43 7.95 -14.73
N VAL A 253 -12.53 6.87 -13.93
CA VAL A 253 -11.78 6.78 -12.67
C VAL A 253 -10.28 6.68 -12.93
N GLN A 254 -9.86 5.92 -13.95
CA GLN A 254 -8.46 5.84 -14.35
C GLN A 254 -7.91 7.22 -14.75
N GLU A 255 -8.59 7.93 -15.62
CA GLU A 255 -8.21 9.29 -16.06
C GLU A 255 -8.09 10.26 -14.88
N ARG A 256 -9.06 10.26 -13.96
CA ARG A 256 -9.01 11.09 -12.74
C ARG A 256 -7.76 10.77 -11.90
N MET A 257 -7.39 9.49 -11.78
CA MET A 257 -6.21 9.07 -11.02
C MET A 257 -4.90 9.43 -11.76
N GLU A 258 -4.86 9.32 -13.08
CA GLU A 258 -3.71 9.73 -13.91
C GLU A 258 -3.44 11.23 -13.80
N ASN A 259 -4.47 12.05 -13.90
CA ASN A 259 -4.39 13.51 -13.73
C ASN A 259 -3.87 13.86 -12.33
N ALA A 260 -4.42 13.26 -11.29
CA ALA A 260 -3.95 13.47 -9.91
C ALA A 260 -2.49 13.04 -9.71
N LEU A 261 -2.05 11.95 -10.34
CA LEU A 261 -0.66 11.50 -10.29
C LEU A 261 0.28 12.51 -10.95
N ALA A 262 -0.12 13.07 -12.09
CA ALA A 262 0.65 14.11 -12.79
C ALA A 262 0.82 15.37 -11.93
N GLU A 263 -0.27 15.85 -11.32
CA GLU A 263 -0.25 16.99 -10.40
C GLU A 263 0.66 16.74 -9.18
N MET A 264 0.55 15.58 -8.53
CA MET A 264 1.39 15.23 -7.37
C MET A 264 2.88 15.21 -7.72
N ARG A 265 3.22 14.77 -8.93
CA ARG A 265 4.61 14.76 -9.41
C ARG A 265 5.14 16.15 -9.69
N GLU A 266 4.31 17.03 -10.23
CA GLU A 266 4.67 18.42 -10.47
C GLU A 266 4.91 19.19 -9.16
N GLN A 267 4.00 19.02 -8.19
CA GLN A 267 4.16 19.57 -6.85
C GLN A 267 5.47 19.10 -6.19
N ALA A 268 5.77 17.80 -6.26
CA ALA A 268 7.00 17.24 -5.70
C ALA A 268 8.29 17.74 -6.40
N LYS A 269 8.21 18.19 -7.65
CA LYS A 269 9.33 18.84 -8.36
C LYS A 269 9.54 20.29 -7.89
N ASN A 270 8.45 20.99 -7.63
CA ASN A 270 8.49 22.41 -7.19
C ASN A 270 8.98 22.54 -5.75
N GLU A 271 8.67 21.58 -4.87
CA GLU A 271 9.19 21.55 -3.48
C GLU A 271 10.70 21.25 -3.38
N LYS A 272 11.33 20.79 -4.46
CA LYS A 272 12.77 20.51 -4.50
C LYS A 272 13.60 21.64 -5.06
N LYS A 273 12.97 22.68 -5.62
CA LYS A 273 13.61 23.92 -6.09
C LYS A 273 13.68 24.95 -4.98
#